data_49500dec9ac057d97652eae63a5d5541
#
_entry.id   49500dec9ac057d97652eae63a5d5541
#
_cell.length_a   1.000
_cell.length_b   1.000
_cell.length_c   1.000
_cell.angle_alpha   90.00
_cell.angle_beta   90.00
_cell.angle_gamma   90.00
#
_symmetry.space_group_name_H-M   'P 1'
#
loop_
_entity.id
_entity.type
_entity.pdbx_description
1 polymer ?
#
loop_
_entity_poly.entity_id
_entity_poly.type
_entity_poly.pdbx_seq_one_letter_code
_entity_poly.pdbx_strand_id
1 'polypeptide(L)'
;VALGQAAFARHCAACHGDDARGGRGMPTLAAREFIGQVNDRQLHWLIAGGVPGTPMPAWSMDLGGPFTDQEIAHLVAYLRSLEPRAPSVPGWHGGAAAPPAVAR
;
A
#
# COMPACT_ATOMS: atom_id res chain seq x y z
N VAL A 1 2.80 -1.22 14.43
CA VAL A 1 3.60 -0.43 13.47
C VAL A 1 4.94 -1.11 13.20
N ALA A 2 5.65 -1.55 14.23
CA ALA A 2 6.95 -2.17 14.03
C ALA A 2 6.87 -3.47 13.22
N LEU A 3 5.87 -4.31 13.48
CA LEU A 3 5.67 -5.54 12.73
C LEU A 3 5.30 -5.24 11.27
N GLY A 4 4.47 -4.23 11.04
CA GLY A 4 4.11 -3.81 9.69
C GLY A 4 5.30 -3.23 8.95
N GLN A 5 6.15 -2.47 9.62
CA GLN A 5 7.36 -1.91 9.02
C GLN A 5 8.31 -3.03 8.55
N ALA A 6 8.48 -4.07 9.37
CA ALA A 6 9.34 -5.19 9.01
C ALA A 6 8.77 -5.97 7.81
N ALA A 7 7.46 -6.20 7.80
CA ALA A 7 6.80 -6.87 6.68
C ALA A 7 6.89 -6.04 5.40
N PHE A 8 6.70 -4.73 5.50
CA PHE A 8 6.82 -3.80 4.36
C PHE A 8 8.23 -3.86 3.77
N ALA A 9 9.25 -3.77 4.62
CA ALA A 9 10.64 -3.79 4.17
C ALA A 9 10.97 -5.09 3.44
N ARG A 10 10.39 -6.20 3.88
CA ARG A 10 10.67 -7.51 3.31
C ARG A 10 9.95 -7.76 1.98
N HIS A 11 8.69 -7.32 1.87
CA HIS A 11 7.83 -7.75 0.77
C HIS A 11 7.37 -6.61 -0.14
N CYS A 12 7.35 -5.38 0.32
CA CYS A 12 6.74 -4.26 -0.39
C CYS A 12 7.76 -3.24 -0.88
N ALA A 13 8.85 -3.08 -0.15
CA ALA A 13 9.84 -2.02 -0.43
C ALA A 13 10.52 -2.19 -1.78
N ALA A 14 10.62 -3.42 -2.29
CA ALA A 14 11.25 -3.67 -3.59
C ALA A 14 10.57 -2.87 -4.71
N CYS A 15 9.24 -2.70 -4.62
CA CYS A 15 8.47 -1.93 -5.61
C CYS A 15 8.15 -0.53 -5.11
N HIS A 16 7.78 -0.39 -3.84
CA HIS A 16 7.28 0.89 -3.30
C HIS A 16 8.34 1.76 -2.63
N GLY A 17 9.60 1.29 -2.57
CA GLY A 17 10.68 2.01 -1.92
C GLY A 17 10.70 1.81 -0.42
N ASP A 18 11.86 2.01 0.21
CA ASP A 18 12.04 1.78 1.65
C ASP A 18 11.17 2.72 2.50
N ASP A 19 10.85 3.89 1.95
CA ASP A 19 10.05 4.92 2.61
C ASP A 19 8.61 5.00 2.08
N ALA A 20 8.19 4.01 1.29
CA ALA A 20 6.88 3.94 0.65
C ALA A 20 6.64 5.08 -0.36
N ARG A 21 7.69 5.71 -0.87
CA ARG A 21 7.57 6.81 -1.84
C ARG A 21 7.59 6.36 -3.29
N GLY A 22 7.82 5.08 -3.52
CA GLY A 22 7.73 4.50 -4.85
C GLY A 22 8.79 5.03 -5.80
N GLY A 23 8.36 5.31 -7.03
CA GLY A 23 9.20 5.77 -8.13
C GLY A 23 9.17 4.77 -9.28
N ARG A 24 9.69 5.16 -10.44
CA ARG A 24 9.81 4.28 -11.61
C ARG A 24 8.49 3.57 -11.97
N GLY A 25 7.38 4.33 -11.99
CA GLY A 25 6.08 3.78 -12.35
C GLY A 25 5.33 3.14 -11.18
N MET A 26 5.89 3.11 -9.99
CA MET A 26 5.23 2.58 -8.80
C MET A 26 4.58 3.70 -7.99
N PRO A 27 3.39 3.46 -7.41
CA PRO A 27 2.72 4.50 -6.63
C PRO A 27 3.51 4.92 -5.39
N THR A 28 3.41 6.20 -5.07
CA THR A 28 3.95 6.75 -3.83
C THR A 28 2.89 6.57 -2.73
N LEU A 29 3.05 5.55 -1.92
CA LEU A 29 2.06 5.22 -0.89
C LEU A 29 2.02 6.27 0.22
N ALA A 30 3.16 6.86 0.55
CA ALA A 30 3.26 7.91 1.57
C ALA A 30 2.94 9.29 1.02
N ALA A 31 2.07 9.39 0.02
CA ALA A 31 1.61 10.66 -0.52
C ALA A 31 0.26 11.05 0.10
N ARG A 32 0.11 12.33 0.43
CA ARG A 32 -1.14 12.83 1.00
C ARG A 32 -2.35 12.52 0.11
N GLU A 33 -2.16 12.58 -1.20
CA GLU A 33 -3.22 12.31 -2.17
C GLU A 33 -3.71 10.88 -2.13
N PHE A 34 -2.88 9.94 -1.67
CA PHE A 34 -3.27 8.56 -1.49
C PHE A 34 -3.63 8.25 -0.05
N ILE A 35 -2.66 8.38 0.87
CA ILE A 35 -2.86 7.92 2.26
C ILE A 35 -3.91 8.77 2.99
N GLY A 36 -4.08 10.02 2.61
CA GLY A 36 -5.07 10.90 3.20
C GLY A 36 -6.49 10.69 2.65
N GLN A 37 -6.63 9.98 1.53
CA GLN A 37 -7.93 9.76 0.89
C GLN A 37 -8.50 8.38 1.14
N VAL A 38 -7.67 7.41 1.51
CA VAL A 38 -8.11 6.04 1.77
C VAL A 38 -8.25 5.83 3.28
N ASN A 39 -9.26 5.04 3.66
CA ASN A 39 -9.37 4.61 5.06
C ASN A 39 -8.65 3.28 5.25
N ASP A 40 -8.55 2.83 6.50
CA ASP A 40 -7.83 1.60 6.84
C ASP A 40 -8.46 0.37 6.20
N ARG A 41 -9.77 0.36 6.07
CA ARG A 41 -10.49 -0.74 5.43
C ARG A 41 -10.13 -0.84 3.95
N GLN A 42 -10.07 0.30 3.26
CA GLN A 42 -9.68 0.34 1.86
C GLN A 42 -8.23 -0.09 1.67
N LEU A 43 -7.32 0.34 2.56
CA LEU A 43 -5.93 -0.10 2.54
C LEU A 43 -5.86 -1.62 2.71
N HIS A 44 -6.60 -2.16 3.65
CA HIS A 44 -6.63 -3.60 3.89
C HIS A 44 -7.04 -4.36 2.61
N TRP A 45 -8.10 -3.92 1.96
CA TRP A 45 -8.58 -4.57 0.74
C TRP A 45 -7.60 -4.46 -0.43
N LEU A 46 -6.93 -3.32 -0.57
CA LEU A 46 -5.94 -3.13 -1.64
C LEU A 46 -4.75 -4.09 -1.46
N ILE A 47 -4.34 -4.33 -0.23
CA ILE A 47 -3.26 -5.27 0.06
C ILE A 47 -3.75 -6.71 -0.08
N ALA A 48 -4.89 -7.02 0.53
CA ALA A 48 -5.42 -8.38 0.56
C ALA A 48 -5.77 -8.90 -0.83
N GLY A 49 -6.44 -8.08 -1.62
CA GLY A 49 -6.95 -8.48 -2.94
C GLY A 49 -6.07 -8.10 -4.10
N GLY A 50 -5.03 -7.30 -3.86
CA GLY A 50 -4.23 -6.77 -4.94
C GLY A 50 -4.99 -5.73 -5.76
N VAL A 51 -4.36 -5.28 -6.85
CA VAL A 51 -4.97 -4.32 -7.76
C VAL A 51 -5.01 -4.95 -9.15
N PRO A 52 -6.20 -5.39 -9.61
CA PRO A 52 -6.32 -6.04 -10.92
C PRO A 52 -5.80 -5.15 -12.04
N GLY A 53 -5.14 -5.75 -13.02
CA GLY A 53 -4.57 -5.02 -14.15
C GLY A 53 -3.24 -4.35 -13.85
N THR A 54 -2.68 -4.55 -12.66
CA THR A 54 -1.38 -4.01 -12.26
C THR A 54 -0.49 -5.11 -11.71
N PRO A 55 0.83 -4.87 -11.54
CA PRO A 55 1.72 -5.85 -10.93
C PRO A 55 1.45 -6.13 -9.44
N MET A 56 0.58 -5.36 -8.78
CA MET A 56 0.29 -5.56 -7.36
C MET A 56 -0.52 -6.84 -7.15
N PRO A 57 0.08 -7.90 -6.57
CA PRO A 57 -0.64 -9.16 -6.37
C PRO A 57 -1.50 -9.13 -5.11
N ALA A 58 -2.35 -10.14 -4.97
CA ALA A 58 -3.10 -10.36 -3.74
C ALA A 58 -2.18 -10.94 -2.68
N TRP A 59 -2.17 -10.36 -1.49
CA TRP A 59 -1.29 -10.76 -0.40
C TRP A 59 -1.99 -11.61 0.67
N SER A 60 -3.33 -11.68 0.64
CA SER A 60 -4.09 -12.48 1.62
C SER A 60 -3.87 -13.96 1.40
N MET A 61 -3.72 -14.72 2.49
CA MET A 61 -3.64 -16.18 2.43
C MET A 61 -4.90 -16.79 1.80
N ASP A 62 -6.04 -16.14 1.97
CA ASP A 62 -7.30 -16.60 1.37
C ASP A 62 -7.27 -16.54 -0.15
N LEU A 63 -6.36 -15.76 -0.71
CA LEU A 63 -6.22 -15.60 -2.16
C LEU A 63 -4.85 -16.06 -2.65
N GLY A 64 -4.19 -16.92 -1.90
CA GLY A 64 -2.92 -17.52 -2.29
C GLY A 64 -1.68 -16.74 -1.88
N GLY A 65 -1.84 -15.64 -1.17
CA GLY A 65 -0.70 -14.84 -0.69
C GLY A 65 -0.15 -15.36 0.65
N PRO A 66 0.93 -14.72 1.15
CA PRO A 66 1.60 -15.20 2.36
C PRO A 66 1.06 -14.60 3.68
N PHE A 67 0.14 -13.63 3.63
CA PHE A 67 -0.22 -12.87 4.83
C PHE A 67 -1.57 -13.27 5.40
N THR A 68 -1.63 -13.40 6.73
CA THR A 68 -2.88 -13.47 7.48
C THR A 68 -3.52 -12.08 7.53
N ASP A 69 -4.80 -12.03 7.91
CA ASP A 69 -5.50 -10.75 8.10
C ASP A 69 -4.80 -9.87 9.14
N GLN A 70 -4.26 -10.49 10.20
CA GLN A 70 -3.54 -9.75 11.22
C GLN A 70 -2.26 -9.14 10.69
N GLU A 71 -1.52 -9.88 9.88
CA GLU A 71 -0.31 -9.35 9.25
C GLU A 71 -0.63 -8.20 8.30
N ILE A 72 -1.72 -8.30 7.56
CA ILE A 72 -2.18 -7.19 6.70
C ILE A 72 -2.58 -5.99 7.56
N ALA A 73 -3.23 -6.22 8.71
CA ALA A 73 -3.57 -5.13 9.62
C ALA A 73 -2.32 -4.42 10.16
N HIS A 74 -1.25 -5.16 10.40
CA HIS A 74 0.04 -4.55 10.80
C HIS A 74 0.61 -3.68 9.68
N LEU A 75 0.51 -4.11 8.43
CA LEU A 75 0.93 -3.30 7.27
C LEU A 75 0.10 -2.03 7.17
N VAL A 76 -1.21 -2.12 7.35
CA VAL A 76 -2.10 -0.96 7.33
C VAL A 76 -1.70 0.03 8.42
N ALA A 77 -1.44 -0.46 9.64
CA ALA A 77 -1.02 0.39 10.74
C ALA A 77 0.30 1.11 10.44
N TYR A 78 1.25 0.42 9.82
CA TYR A 78 2.51 1.03 9.43
C TYR A 78 2.29 2.13 8.39
N LEU A 79 1.53 1.84 7.33
CA LEU A 79 1.27 2.84 6.29
C LEU A 79 0.53 4.05 6.86
N ARG A 80 -0.45 3.84 7.73
CA ARG A 80 -1.17 4.93 8.37
C ARG A 80 -0.26 5.78 9.24
N SER A 81 0.77 5.20 9.84
CA SER A 81 1.73 5.93 10.65
C SER A 81 2.54 6.93 9.83
N LEU A 82 2.59 6.77 8.51
CA LEU A 82 3.30 7.69 7.61
C LEU A 82 2.46 8.92 7.24
N GLU A 83 1.16 8.88 7.48
CA GLU A 83 0.24 9.95 7.05
C GLU A 83 0.59 11.33 7.60
N PRO A 84 0.89 11.49 8.90
CA PRO A 84 1.16 12.83 9.46
C PRO A 84 2.32 13.56 8.78
N ARG A 85 3.24 12.81 8.16
CA ARG A 85 4.41 13.37 7.49
C ARG A 85 4.31 13.25 5.97
N ALA A 86 3.19 12.80 5.44
CA ALA A 86 3.05 12.54 4.01
C ALA A 86 3.06 13.85 3.23
N PRO A 87 4.00 14.02 2.29
CA PRO A 87 4.02 15.21 1.44
C PRO A 87 2.94 15.12 0.37
N SER A 88 2.62 16.27 -0.22
CA SER A 88 1.78 16.30 -1.43
C SER A 88 2.58 15.80 -2.62
N VAL A 89 2.08 14.78 -3.29
CA VAL A 89 2.70 14.22 -4.49
C VAL A 89 1.62 14.05 -5.57
N PRO A 90 1.35 15.11 -6.36
CA PRO A 90 0.27 15.03 -7.37
C PRO A 90 0.42 13.88 -8.36
N GLY A 91 1.66 13.47 -8.66
CA GLY A 91 1.92 12.32 -9.52
C GLY A 91 2.11 11.02 -8.75
N TRP A 92 1.41 10.84 -7.65
CA TRP A 92 1.62 9.71 -6.74
C TRP A 92 1.45 8.32 -7.39
N HIS A 93 0.75 8.24 -8.50
CA HIS A 93 0.62 6.98 -9.24
C HIS A 93 1.94 6.49 -9.83
N GLY A 94 2.95 7.35 -9.87
CA GLY A 94 4.24 6.99 -10.43
C GLY A 94 4.22 6.74 -11.93
N GLY A 95 3.22 7.27 -12.65
CA GLY A 95 3.01 7.02 -14.07
C GLY A 95 2.22 5.76 -14.36
N ALA A 96 1.90 4.94 -13.36
CA ALA A 96 1.02 3.79 -13.50
C ALA A 96 -0.43 4.25 -13.63
N ALA A 97 -1.28 3.38 -14.18
CA ALA A 97 -2.71 3.64 -14.19
C ALA A 97 -3.22 3.80 -12.76
N ALA A 98 -4.16 4.75 -12.57
CA ALA A 98 -4.76 4.91 -11.27
C ALA A 98 -5.44 3.62 -10.84
N PRO A 99 -5.38 3.24 -9.53
CA PRO A 99 -6.11 2.07 -9.07
C PRO A 99 -7.61 2.22 -9.34
N PRO A 100 -8.32 1.13 -9.60
CA PRO A 100 -9.77 1.22 -9.73
C PRO A 100 -10.39 1.77 -8.46
N ALA A 101 -11.56 2.38 -8.59
CA ALA A 101 -12.27 2.91 -7.43
C ALA A 101 -12.50 1.78 -6.44
N VAL A 102 -12.03 2.01 -5.20
CA VAL A 102 -12.21 1.03 -4.14
C VAL A 102 -13.66 1.09 -3.67
N ALA A 103 -14.23 -0.07 -3.35
CA ALA A 103 -15.58 -0.13 -2.80
C ALA A 103 -15.64 0.74 -1.54
N ARG A 104 -16.59 1.63 -1.51
CA ARG A 104 -16.72 2.62 -0.44
C ARG A 104 -17.90 2.32 0.44
#